data_3d2f0521d1dde0a5b429873dee25d9e3
#
_entry.id   3d2f0521d1dde0a5b429873dee25d9e3
#
_cell.length_a   1.000
_cell.length_b   1.000
_cell.length_c   1.000
_cell.angle_alpha   90.00
_cell.angle_beta   90.00
_cell.angle_gamma   90.00
#
_symmetry.space_group_name_H-M   'P 1'
#
loop_
_entity.id
_entity.type
_entity.pdbx_description
1 polymer ?
#
loop_
_entity_poly.entity_id
_entity_poly.type
_entity_poly.pdbx_seq_one_letter_code
_entity_poly.pdbx_strand_id
1 'polypeptide(L)'
;MVTRLLALALAALWSLQLPLVKAAKWVVVILLFLSANCFPWYLGWLVPFLAIYPGAPLLLWTALVVLSYHILIGYEILGVWQDSGTFRALEYLPVYGMLIGRAIVTWLRDRSAVHSRTNPLPRG
;
A
#
# COMPACT_ATOMS: atom_id res chain seq x y z
N MET A 1 -3.12 -20.54 0.56
CA MET A 1 -3.28 -19.42 -0.42
C MET A 1 -2.35 -18.25 -0.10
N VAL A 2 -2.35 -17.72 1.12
CA VAL A 2 -1.51 -16.58 1.57
C VAL A 2 -0.02 -16.84 1.36
N THR A 3 0.49 -18.03 1.69
CA THR A 3 1.90 -18.40 1.50
C THR A 3 2.35 -18.35 0.05
N ARG A 4 1.51 -18.75 -0.90
CA ARG A 4 1.82 -18.69 -2.34
C ARG A 4 1.85 -17.25 -2.84
N LEU A 5 0.91 -16.40 -2.39
CA LEU A 5 0.88 -14.98 -2.73
C LEU A 5 2.08 -14.25 -2.14
N LEU A 6 2.46 -14.57 -0.90
CA LEU A 6 3.65 -14.01 -0.28
C LEU A 6 4.94 -14.44 -1.01
N ALA A 7 5.04 -15.71 -1.40
CA ALA A 7 6.18 -16.20 -2.17
C ALA A 7 6.29 -15.52 -3.54
N LEU A 8 5.17 -15.32 -4.25
CA LEU A 8 5.13 -14.59 -5.52
C LEU A 8 5.53 -13.12 -5.34
N ALA A 9 5.05 -12.47 -4.27
CA ALA A 9 5.42 -11.09 -3.96
C ALA A 9 6.91 -10.96 -3.64
N LEU A 10 7.48 -11.90 -2.87
CA LEU A 10 8.91 -11.94 -2.58
C LEU A 10 9.75 -12.16 -3.83
N ALA A 11 9.32 -13.08 -4.72
CA ALA A 11 9.99 -13.33 -5.99
C ALA A 11 9.95 -12.09 -6.90
N ALA A 12 8.80 -11.40 -6.97
CA ALA A 12 8.65 -10.16 -7.73
C ALA A 12 9.55 -9.04 -7.17
N LEU A 13 9.63 -8.87 -5.86
CA LEU A 13 10.51 -7.90 -5.22
C LEU A 13 11.99 -8.21 -5.46
N TRP A 14 12.36 -9.51 -5.46
CA TRP A 14 13.70 -9.96 -5.80
C TRP A 14 14.07 -9.64 -7.25
N SER A 15 13.16 -9.85 -8.18
CA SER A 15 13.37 -9.54 -9.60
C SER A 15 13.57 -8.05 -9.89
N LEU A 16 13.02 -7.17 -9.04
CA LEU A 16 13.16 -5.72 -9.16
C LEU A 16 14.50 -5.18 -8.64
N GLN A 17 15.36 -6.02 -8.07
CA GLN A 17 16.66 -5.64 -7.47
C GLN A 17 16.58 -4.40 -6.55
N LEU A 18 15.54 -4.32 -5.75
CA LEU A 18 15.32 -3.21 -4.85
C LEU A 18 16.34 -3.24 -3.69
N PRO A 19 16.77 -2.07 -3.17
CA PRO A 19 17.52 -2.01 -1.92
C PRO A 19 16.81 -2.77 -0.81
N LEU A 20 17.56 -3.52 0.00
CA LEU A 20 17.02 -4.42 1.02
C LEU A 20 15.92 -3.78 1.90
N VAL A 21 16.15 -2.55 2.37
CA VAL A 21 15.19 -1.82 3.21
C VAL A 21 13.89 -1.51 2.46
N LYS A 22 14.00 -1.17 1.17
CA LYS A 22 12.83 -0.89 0.33
C LYS A 22 12.05 -2.18 0.03
N ALA A 23 12.75 -3.29 -0.21
CA ALA A 23 12.12 -4.60 -0.37
C ALA A 23 11.41 -5.03 0.92
N ALA A 24 12.05 -4.90 2.08
CA ALA A 24 11.46 -5.21 3.38
C ALA A 24 10.19 -4.39 3.65
N LYS A 25 10.18 -3.09 3.33
CA LYS A 25 8.97 -2.26 3.41
C LYS A 25 7.82 -2.84 2.61
N TRP A 26 8.06 -3.24 1.36
CA TRP A 26 7.01 -3.80 0.51
C TRP A 26 6.52 -5.16 0.98
N VAL A 27 7.40 -5.98 1.54
CA VAL A 27 7.01 -7.25 2.18
C VAL A 27 6.03 -7.00 3.32
N VAL A 28 6.34 -6.04 4.21
CA VAL A 28 5.46 -5.66 5.33
C VAL A 28 4.13 -5.12 4.80
N VAL A 29 4.14 -4.25 3.80
CA VAL A 29 2.91 -3.71 3.18
C VAL A 29 2.04 -4.83 2.63
N ILE A 30 2.62 -5.74 1.85
CA ILE A 30 1.87 -6.86 1.24
C ILE A 30 1.30 -7.77 2.33
N LEU A 31 2.08 -8.07 3.36
CA LEU A 31 1.64 -8.90 4.48
C LEU A 31 0.46 -8.26 5.21
N LEU A 32 0.51 -6.95 5.45
CA LEU A 32 -0.58 -6.21 6.09
C LEU A 32 -1.84 -6.15 5.21
N PHE A 33 -1.70 -5.94 3.89
CA PHE A 33 -2.85 -5.97 2.97
C PHE A 33 -3.48 -7.36 2.81
N LEU A 34 -2.69 -8.41 2.96
CA LEU A 34 -3.20 -9.80 2.93
C LEU A 34 -3.78 -10.25 4.27
N SER A 35 -3.57 -9.48 5.34
CA SER A 35 -4.17 -9.74 6.65
C SER A 35 -5.67 -9.48 6.61
N ALA A 36 -6.46 -10.41 7.13
CA ALA A 36 -7.92 -10.29 7.17
C ALA A 36 -8.40 -9.10 8.01
N ASN A 37 -7.64 -8.77 9.06
CA ASN A 37 -7.92 -7.63 9.96
C ASN A 37 -6.62 -6.89 10.21
N CYS A 38 -6.54 -5.64 9.74
CA CYS A 38 -5.41 -4.77 9.99
C CYS A 38 -5.77 -3.79 11.11
N PHE A 39 -5.34 -4.12 12.33
CA PHE A 39 -5.49 -3.21 13.45
C PHE A 39 -4.36 -2.16 13.49
N PRO A 40 -4.60 -0.99 14.11
CA PRO A 40 -3.64 0.11 14.13
C PRO A 40 -2.24 -0.26 14.62
N TRP A 41 -2.11 -1.16 15.59
CA TRP A 41 -0.81 -1.60 16.10
C TRP A 41 0.02 -2.40 15.10
N TYR A 42 -0.61 -3.07 14.11
CA TYR A 42 0.15 -3.75 13.06
C TYR A 42 0.85 -2.77 12.13
N LEU A 43 0.26 -1.59 11.89
CA LEU A 43 0.92 -0.55 11.09
C LEU A 43 2.14 0.05 11.80
N GLY A 44 2.28 -0.13 13.11
CA GLY A 44 3.51 0.22 13.83
C GLY A 44 4.76 -0.40 13.20
N TRP A 45 4.64 -1.57 12.60
CA TRP A 45 5.75 -2.23 11.89
C TRP A 45 6.15 -1.53 10.59
N LEU A 46 5.24 -0.73 10.02
CA LEU A 46 5.49 0.04 8.81
C LEU A 46 6.17 1.39 9.10
N VAL A 47 5.96 1.95 10.30
CA VAL A 47 6.45 3.29 10.68
C VAL A 47 7.95 3.48 10.46
N PRO A 48 8.85 2.57 10.87
CA PRO A 48 10.29 2.73 10.65
C PRO A 48 10.65 2.83 9.16
N PHE A 49 9.95 2.10 8.31
CA PHE A 49 10.18 2.14 6.85
C PHE A 49 9.65 3.42 6.23
N LEU A 50 8.57 4.00 6.78
CA LEU A 50 8.01 5.27 6.30
C LEU A 50 8.89 6.46 6.68
N ALA A 51 9.65 6.36 7.77
CA ALA A 51 10.64 7.37 8.14
C ALA A 51 11.79 7.47 7.12
N ILE A 52 12.19 6.33 6.52
CA ILE A 52 13.28 6.28 5.53
C ILE A 52 12.74 6.48 4.11
N TYR A 53 11.63 5.86 3.78
CA TYR A 53 10.99 5.89 2.46
C TYR A 53 9.52 6.34 2.57
N PRO A 54 9.28 7.65 2.74
CA PRO A 54 7.92 8.16 2.88
C PRO A 54 7.10 7.90 1.62
N GLY A 55 5.83 7.59 1.82
CA GLY A 55 4.88 7.37 0.74
C GLY A 55 3.51 7.87 1.12
N ALA A 56 2.99 8.89 0.44
CA ALA A 56 1.70 9.49 0.77
C ALA A 56 0.54 8.48 0.91
N PRO A 57 0.39 7.45 0.04
CA PRO A 57 -0.68 6.47 0.23
C PRO A 57 -0.55 5.67 1.52
N LEU A 58 0.68 5.31 1.91
CA LEU A 58 0.93 4.54 3.13
C LEU A 58 0.79 5.40 4.39
N LEU A 59 1.18 6.67 4.32
CA LEU A 59 0.94 7.64 5.40
C LEU A 59 -0.56 7.89 5.59
N LEU A 60 -1.32 8.01 4.49
CA LEU A 60 -2.77 8.11 4.56
C LEU A 60 -3.37 6.86 5.22
N TRP A 61 -2.88 5.67 4.86
CA TRP A 61 -3.36 4.43 5.46
C TRP A 61 -3.09 4.38 6.97
N THR A 62 -1.92 4.82 7.44
CA THR A 62 -1.65 4.87 8.89
C THR A 62 -2.61 5.79 9.66
N ALA A 63 -3.11 6.84 9.01
CA ALA A 63 -4.12 7.71 9.60
C ALA A 63 -5.52 7.06 9.57
N LEU A 64 -5.89 6.46 8.44
CA LEU A 64 -7.23 5.90 8.24
C LEU A 64 -7.47 4.59 9.01
N VAL A 65 -6.42 3.83 9.31
CA VAL A 65 -6.54 2.56 10.06
C VAL A 65 -7.16 2.76 11.45
N VAL A 66 -7.12 3.98 11.99
CA VAL A 66 -7.80 4.32 13.25
C VAL A 66 -9.30 4.05 13.17
N LEU A 67 -9.88 4.09 11.96
CA LEU A 67 -11.29 3.77 11.74
C LEU A 67 -11.63 2.32 12.13
N SER A 68 -10.68 1.40 12.08
CA SER A 68 -10.89 0.02 12.51
C SER A 68 -11.16 -0.14 14.01
N TYR A 69 -10.86 0.89 14.83
CA TYR A 69 -11.23 0.90 16.24
C TYR A 69 -12.74 0.89 16.49
N HIS A 70 -13.56 1.30 15.50
CA HIS A 70 -15.03 1.25 15.66
C HIS A 70 -15.53 -0.16 15.95
N ILE A 71 -14.84 -1.20 15.43
CA ILE A 71 -15.15 -2.61 15.69
C ILE A 71 -14.94 -2.94 17.17
N LEU A 72 -13.81 -2.49 17.73
CA LEU A 72 -13.50 -2.70 19.15
C LEU A 72 -14.46 -1.96 20.06
N ILE A 73 -14.79 -0.72 19.74
CA ILE A 73 -15.76 0.08 20.49
C ILE A 73 -17.15 -0.57 20.44
N GLY A 74 -17.57 -1.04 19.27
CA GLY A 74 -18.83 -1.75 19.09
C GLY A 74 -18.87 -3.06 19.92
N TYR A 75 -17.78 -3.80 19.96
CA TYR A 75 -17.67 -5.02 20.77
C TYR A 75 -17.73 -4.71 22.28
N GLU A 76 -17.03 -3.71 22.75
CA GLU A 76 -17.04 -3.27 24.15
C GLU A 76 -18.43 -2.84 24.63
N ILE A 77 -19.21 -2.17 23.77
CA ILE A 77 -20.53 -1.62 24.13
C ILE A 77 -21.65 -2.65 23.93
N LEU A 78 -21.61 -3.39 22.82
CA LEU A 78 -22.72 -4.26 22.39
C LEU A 78 -22.45 -5.75 22.60
N GLY A 79 -21.21 -6.13 22.92
CA GLY A 79 -20.79 -7.53 23.04
C GLY A 79 -20.81 -8.31 21.72
N VAL A 80 -21.01 -7.63 20.58
CA VAL A 80 -21.14 -8.23 19.25
C VAL A 80 -20.04 -7.70 18.34
N TRP A 81 -19.33 -8.63 17.69
CA TRP A 81 -18.33 -8.27 16.68
C TRP A 81 -19.04 -7.87 15.38
N GLN A 82 -19.20 -6.58 15.18
CA GLN A 82 -19.81 -6.05 13.95
C GLN A 82 -18.73 -5.34 13.11
N ASP A 83 -18.41 -5.93 11.98
CA ASP A 83 -17.57 -5.30 10.97
C ASP A 83 -18.46 -4.58 9.95
N SER A 84 -18.38 -3.26 9.95
CA SER A 84 -19.12 -2.44 8.97
C SER A 84 -18.31 -2.30 7.69
N GLY A 85 -18.83 -2.84 6.59
CA GLY A 85 -18.22 -2.69 5.25
C GLY A 85 -18.00 -1.24 4.84
N THR A 86 -18.80 -0.30 5.35
CA THR A 86 -18.65 1.14 5.09
C THR A 86 -17.34 1.70 5.67
N PHE A 87 -17.02 1.40 6.93
CA PHE A 87 -15.78 1.85 7.54
C PHE A 87 -14.55 1.20 6.90
N ARG A 88 -14.66 -0.08 6.55
CA ARG A 88 -13.62 -0.78 5.80
C ARG A 88 -13.41 -0.14 4.42
N ALA A 89 -14.48 0.21 3.72
CA ALA A 89 -14.39 0.92 2.45
C ALA A 89 -13.73 2.30 2.60
N LEU A 90 -14.11 3.08 3.62
CA LEU A 90 -13.49 4.38 3.90
C LEU A 90 -12.01 4.28 4.25
N GLU A 91 -11.58 3.19 4.90
CA GLU A 91 -10.18 2.94 5.22
C GLU A 91 -9.36 2.60 3.98
N TYR A 92 -9.84 1.66 3.14
CA TYR A 92 -9.03 1.09 2.06
C TYR A 92 -9.19 1.78 0.71
N LEU A 93 -10.39 2.27 0.35
CA LEU A 93 -10.64 2.89 -0.96
C LEU A 93 -9.74 4.09 -1.26
N PRO A 94 -9.52 5.05 -0.35
CA PRO A 94 -8.64 6.18 -0.62
C PRO A 94 -7.18 5.74 -0.82
N VAL A 95 -6.74 4.74 -0.06
CA VAL A 95 -5.37 4.20 -0.15
C VAL A 95 -5.15 3.50 -1.48
N TYR A 96 -6.08 2.63 -1.88
CA TYR A 96 -6.02 1.97 -3.20
C TYR A 96 -6.11 2.99 -4.34
N GLY A 97 -7.00 3.98 -4.24
CA GLY A 97 -7.13 5.05 -5.22
C GLY A 97 -5.83 5.81 -5.42
N MET A 98 -5.13 6.17 -4.33
CA MET A 98 -3.84 6.83 -4.40
C MET A 98 -2.73 5.94 -4.94
N LEU A 99 -2.70 4.65 -4.57
CA LEU A 99 -1.71 3.70 -5.08
C LEU A 99 -1.86 3.50 -6.59
N ILE A 100 -3.09 3.27 -7.05
CA ILE A 100 -3.41 3.10 -8.47
C ILE A 100 -3.12 4.38 -9.24
N GLY A 101 -3.56 5.54 -8.74
CA GLY A 101 -3.31 6.83 -9.37
C GLY A 101 -1.82 7.11 -9.55
N ARG A 102 -1.01 6.85 -8.53
CA ARG A 102 0.46 6.98 -8.64
C ARG A 102 1.06 6.00 -9.65
N ALA A 103 0.59 4.76 -9.68
CA ALA A 103 1.06 3.77 -10.64
C ALA A 103 0.75 4.21 -12.08
N ILE A 104 -0.47 4.71 -12.33
CA ILE A 104 -0.87 5.24 -13.65
C ILE A 104 -0.01 6.43 -14.06
N VAL A 105 0.17 7.41 -13.16
CA VAL A 105 0.99 8.60 -13.44
C VAL A 105 2.43 8.22 -13.78
N THR A 106 3.02 7.30 -13.03
CA THR A 106 4.39 6.83 -13.28
C THR A 106 4.47 6.14 -14.65
N TRP A 107 3.53 5.26 -14.94
CA TRP A 107 3.47 4.55 -16.22
C TRP A 107 3.30 5.50 -17.43
N LEU A 108 2.44 6.53 -17.32
CA LEU A 108 2.27 7.54 -18.37
C LEU A 108 3.54 8.36 -18.58
N ARG A 109 4.23 8.74 -17.51
CA ARG A 109 5.52 9.47 -17.60
C ARG A 109 6.59 8.65 -18.30
N ASP A 110 6.69 7.37 -17.98
CA ASP A 110 7.66 6.47 -18.61
C ASP A 110 7.39 6.33 -20.11
N ARG A 111 6.13 6.21 -20.51
CA ARG A 111 5.73 6.18 -21.94
C ARG A 111 6.08 7.47 -22.67
N SER A 112 5.82 8.62 -22.06
CA SER A 112 6.15 9.91 -22.66
C SER A 112 7.66 10.08 -22.84
N ALA A 113 8.47 9.64 -21.86
CA ALA A 113 9.93 9.68 -21.94
C ALA A 113 10.49 8.78 -23.05
N VAL A 114 9.90 7.62 -23.29
CA VAL A 114 10.29 6.73 -24.39
C VAL A 114 9.95 7.38 -25.74
N HIS A 115 8.76 7.96 -25.88
CA HIS A 115 8.32 8.58 -27.15
C HIS A 115 9.19 9.78 -27.54
N SER A 116 9.62 10.60 -26.57
CA SER A 116 10.52 11.74 -26.82
C SER A 116 11.93 11.32 -27.26
N ARG A 117 12.39 10.14 -26.85
CA ARG A 117 13.69 9.60 -27.28
C ARG A 117 13.67 9.03 -28.69
N THR A 118 12.52 8.51 -29.12
CA THR A 118 12.36 7.91 -30.47
C THR A 118 12.10 8.93 -31.57
N ASN A 119 11.74 10.17 -31.22
CA ASN A 119 11.49 11.24 -32.19
C ASN A 119 12.31 12.50 -31.82
N PRO A 120 13.65 12.49 -32.03
CA PRO A 120 14.47 13.68 -31.82
C PRO A 120 14.04 14.76 -32.81
N LEU A 121 13.75 15.97 -32.30
CA LEU A 121 13.46 17.13 -33.13
C LEU A 121 14.55 17.33 -34.19
N PRO A 122 14.21 17.63 -35.45
CA PRO A 122 15.21 17.95 -36.43
C PRO A 122 16.02 19.17 -35.95
N ARG A 123 17.33 19.00 -35.83
CA ARG A 123 18.26 20.09 -35.55
C ARG A 123 18.27 20.98 -36.81
N GLY A 124 17.58 22.10 -36.73
CA GLY A 124 17.67 23.16 -37.70
C GLY A 124 19.05 23.85 -37.64
#